data_e06d48160d140abc81ade65f6a092124
#
_entry.id   e06d48160d140abc81ade65f6a092124
#
_cell.length_a   1.000
_cell.length_b   1.000
_cell.length_c   1.000
_cell.angle_alpha   90.00
_cell.angle_beta   90.00
_cell.angle_gamma   90.00
#
_symmetry.space_group_name_H-M   'P 1'
#
loop_
_entity.id
_entity.type
_entity.pdbx_description
1 polymer ?
#
loop_
_entity_poly.entity_id
_entity_poly.type
_entity_poly.pdbx_seq_one_letter_code
_entity_poly.pdbx_strand_id
1 'polypeptide(L)'
;MALAAFIVSAFAPAAMAWGPTGHRAVGRIAERHLTPKAASAVAGLLAPEQLAYVTTWADEIRSEPDWAKGDPWHWVTVPDGQTYETTPKNPEGDVLEAIARFERTLADRNAPRQERVQALKWLSHLVGDLHQPLHVGRGDDRGGNEVMVLWFSEPSNLHWVWDGKIIESTELSFSELAGLLDHATPEQRRDWQSSGPRDWARESQQLRDACYQLGDRKLSFRYIHDHWPTVQRRLLQAGVRLAGELNRLLGTP
;
A
#
# COMPACT_ATOMS: atom_id res chain seq x y z
N MET A 1 -50.33 2.83 12.65
CA MET A 1 -49.02 3.50 12.70
C MET A 1 -48.02 2.56 12.06
N ALA A 2 -47.56 2.89 10.85
CA ALA A 2 -46.57 2.09 10.13
C ALA A 2 -45.17 2.54 10.58
N LEU A 3 -44.39 1.61 11.11
CA LEU A 3 -42.99 1.85 11.47
C LEU A 3 -42.16 1.81 10.20
N ALA A 4 -41.68 2.96 9.72
CA ALA A 4 -40.73 3.04 8.61
C ALA A 4 -39.35 2.58 9.13
N ALA A 5 -38.93 1.39 8.74
CA ALA A 5 -37.55 0.94 8.96
C ALA A 5 -36.63 1.73 8.02
N PHE A 6 -35.85 2.65 8.55
CA PHE A 6 -34.74 3.28 7.84
C PHE A 6 -33.63 2.22 7.68
N ILE A 7 -33.48 1.70 6.47
CA ILE A 7 -32.29 0.94 6.08
C ILE A 7 -31.19 1.98 5.89
N VAL A 8 -30.33 2.13 6.89
CA VAL A 8 -29.07 2.84 6.75
C VAL A 8 -28.16 1.92 5.92
N SER A 9 -28.10 2.15 4.62
CA SER A 9 -27.05 1.60 3.77
C SER A 9 -25.73 2.16 4.26
N ALA A 10 -25.03 1.40 5.10
CA ALA A 10 -23.63 1.68 5.39
C ALA A 10 -22.87 1.50 4.07
N PHE A 11 -22.55 2.61 3.43
CA PHE A 11 -21.51 2.61 2.40
C PHE A 11 -20.22 2.19 3.10
N ALA A 12 -19.80 0.93 2.93
CA ALA A 12 -18.44 0.55 3.25
C ALA A 12 -17.56 1.40 2.32
N PRO A 13 -16.62 2.21 2.85
CA PRO A 13 -15.67 2.89 1.99
C PRO A 13 -14.97 1.84 1.13
N ALA A 14 -14.73 2.17 -0.14
CA ALA A 14 -13.95 1.32 -1.03
C ALA A 14 -12.63 0.99 -0.32
N ALA A 15 -12.19 -0.27 -0.44
CA ALA A 15 -10.91 -0.69 0.13
C ALA A 15 -9.82 0.25 -0.38
N MET A 16 -9.26 1.04 0.52
CA MET A 16 -8.05 1.82 0.29
C MET A 16 -6.92 1.01 0.90
N ALA A 17 -5.76 1.00 0.28
CA ALA A 17 -4.52 0.47 0.85
C ALA A 17 -4.15 1.22 2.13
N TRP A 18 -2.89 1.23 2.53
CA TRP A 18 -2.54 2.14 3.63
C TRP A 18 -3.26 3.47 3.44
N GLY A 19 -4.04 3.92 4.40
CA GLY A 19 -4.71 5.21 4.32
C GLY A 19 -3.74 6.35 3.97
N PRO A 20 -4.23 7.56 3.68
CA PRO A 20 -3.39 8.65 3.16
C PRO A 20 -2.14 8.94 4.00
N THR A 21 -2.24 8.81 5.34
CA THR A 21 -1.10 8.99 6.24
C THR A 21 0.00 7.95 6.00
N GLY A 22 -0.38 6.67 5.82
CA GLY A 22 0.56 5.58 5.57
C GLY A 22 1.25 5.73 4.21
N HIS A 23 0.50 5.95 3.13
CA HIS A 23 1.06 6.17 1.80
C HIS A 23 2.02 7.36 1.76
N ARG A 24 1.63 8.50 2.34
CA ARG A 24 2.51 9.68 2.39
C ARG A 24 3.75 9.45 3.23
N ALA A 25 3.67 8.65 4.31
CA ALA A 25 4.84 8.26 5.09
C ALA A 25 5.80 7.40 4.28
N VAL A 26 5.28 6.41 3.51
CA VAL A 26 6.07 5.60 2.56
C VAL A 26 6.80 6.49 1.55
N GLY A 27 6.07 7.42 0.90
CA GLY A 27 6.65 8.36 -0.04
C GLY A 27 7.72 9.25 0.60
N ARG A 28 7.49 9.75 1.82
CA ARG A 28 8.43 10.60 2.55
C ARG A 28 9.69 9.84 2.95
N ILE A 29 9.60 8.59 3.36
CA ILE A 29 10.75 7.72 3.61
C ILE A 29 11.51 7.50 2.31
N ALA A 30 10.82 7.19 1.21
CA ALA A 30 11.46 7.00 -0.09
C ALA A 30 12.26 8.23 -0.53
N GLU A 31 11.70 9.45 -0.41
CA GLU A 31 12.41 10.69 -0.76
C GLU A 31 13.77 10.83 -0.07
N ARG A 32 13.88 10.38 1.20
CA ARG A 32 15.12 10.47 1.98
C ARG A 32 16.20 9.47 1.55
N HIS A 33 15.81 8.42 0.84
CA HIS A 33 16.71 7.35 0.38
C HIS A 33 16.98 7.39 -1.13
N LEU A 34 16.49 8.42 -1.85
CA LEU A 34 16.82 8.62 -3.25
C LEU A 34 18.28 9.06 -3.43
N THR A 35 18.93 8.52 -4.45
CA THR A 35 20.20 9.10 -4.92
C THR A 35 19.97 10.50 -5.49
N PRO A 36 20.98 11.39 -5.50
CA PRO A 36 20.80 12.75 -6.06
C PRO A 36 20.25 12.75 -7.49
N LYS A 37 20.65 11.78 -8.30
CA LYS A 37 20.19 11.65 -9.69
C LYS A 37 18.73 11.22 -9.77
N ALA A 38 18.33 10.20 -9.01
CA ALA A 38 16.93 9.77 -8.94
C ALA A 38 16.04 10.88 -8.35
N ALA A 39 16.48 11.57 -7.31
CA ALA A 39 15.75 12.70 -6.72
C ALA A 39 15.51 13.82 -7.75
N SER A 40 16.53 14.18 -8.53
CA SER A 40 16.40 15.16 -9.61
C SER A 40 15.42 14.69 -10.70
N ALA A 41 15.47 13.41 -11.07
CA ALA A 41 14.57 12.86 -12.10
C ALA A 41 13.11 12.80 -11.59
N VAL A 42 12.89 12.38 -10.35
CA VAL A 42 11.56 12.39 -9.70
C VAL A 42 11.01 13.80 -9.64
N ALA A 43 11.79 14.76 -9.16
CA ALA A 43 11.38 16.17 -9.12
C ALA A 43 11.09 16.72 -10.54
N GLY A 44 11.88 16.36 -11.54
CA GLY A 44 11.65 16.75 -12.93
C GLY A 44 10.34 16.21 -13.53
N LEU A 45 9.90 15.02 -13.08
CA LEU A 45 8.63 14.44 -13.50
C LEU A 45 7.45 15.05 -12.73
N LEU A 46 7.57 15.26 -11.42
CA LEU A 46 6.45 15.59 -10.55
C LEU A 46 6.22 17.08 -10.34
N ALA A 47 7.24 17.94 -10.52
CA ALA A 47 7.13 19.35 -10.15
C ALA A 47 5.84 20.01 -10.67
N PRO A 48 5.13 20.78 -9.81
CA PRO A 48 5.54 21.22 -8.47
C PRO A 48 5.20 20.24 -7.32
N GLU A 49 4.64 19.06 -7.61
CA GLU A 49 4.26 18.06 -6.61
C GLU A 49 5.50 17.35 -6.00
N GLN A 50 5.34 16.81 -4.79
CA GLN A 50 6.36 16.00 -4.11
C GLN A 50 5.93 14.52 -4.12
N LEU A 51 6.90 13.60 -4.08
CA LEU A 51 6.63 12.18 -4.11
C LEU A 51 5.68 11.73 -2.99
N ALA A 52 5.88 12.22 -1.77
CA ALA A 52 5.03 11.90 -0.63
C ALA A 52 3.54 12.22 -0.88
N TYR A 53 3.23 13.32 -1.57
CA TYR A 53 1.83 13.71 -1.82
C TYR A 53 1.17 12.91 -2.94
N VAL A 54 1.93 12.51 -3.95
CA VAL A 54 1.37 11.77 -5.10
C VAL A 54 1.17 10.28 -4.84
N THR A 55 1.65 9.77 -3.70
CA THR A 55 1.41 8.37 -3.32
C THR A 55 -0.06 8.03 -3.07
N THR A 56 -0.94 9.00 -2.86
CA THR A 56 -2.40 8.82 -2.71
C THR A 56 -3.16 8.96 -4.03
N TRP A 57 -2.50 9.40 -5.09
CA TRP A 57 -3.16 9.75 -6.34
C TRP A 57 -3.93 8.58 -6.98
N ALA A 58 -3.45 7.35 -6.88
CA ALA A 58 -4.12 6.17 -7.44
C ALA A 58 -5.51 5.94 -6.81
N ASP A 59 -5.66 6.18 -5.52
CA ASP A 59 -6.95 6.12 -4.83
C ASP A 59 -7.87 7.30 -5.21
N GLU A 60 -7.30 8.49 -5.39
CA GLU A 60 -8.05 9.70 -5.71
C GLU A 60 -8.74 9.62 -7.09
N ILE A 61 -8.14 8.87 -8.04
CA ILE A 61 -8.66 8.73 -9.41
C ILE A 61 -9.56 7.50 -9.62
N ARG A 62 -9.86 6.70 -8.58
CA ARG A 62 -10.65 5.45 -8.72
C ARG A 62 -12.04 5.67 -9.32
N SER A 63 -12.63 6.84 -9.12
CA SER A 63 -13.92 7.21 -9.69
C SER A 63 -13.85 7.72 -11.14
N GLU A 64 -12.63 7.98 -11.65
CA GLU A 64 -12.44 8.46 -13.01
C GLU A 64 -12.64 7.32 -14.02
N PRO A 65 -13.50 7.50 -15.06
CA PRO A 65 -13.84 6.43 -16.02
C PRO A 65 -12.61 5.80 -16.69
N ASP A 66 -11.59 6.58 -16.99
CA ASP A 66 -10.36 6.11 -17.64
C ASP A 66 -9.55 5.15 -16.75
N TRP A 67 -9.75 5.23 -15.42
CA TRP A 67 -9.01 4.49 -14.41
C TRP A 67 -9.84 3.43 -13.67
N ALA A 68 -11.15 3.32 -13.93
CA ALA A 68 -12.02 2.34 -13.26
C ALA A 68 -11.51 0.89 -13.40
N LYS A 69 -10.85 0.56 -14.54
CA LYS A 69 -10.19 -0.73 -14.75
C LYS A 69 -8.98 -0.98 -13.85
N GLY A 70 -8.48 0.05 -13.16
CA GLY A 70 -7.32 -0.02 -12.26
C GLY A 70 -7.66 -0.52 -10.86
N ASP A 71 -8.93 -0.67 -10.53
CA ASP A 71 -9.34 -1.10 -9.20
C ASP A 71 -8.67 -2.43 -8.77
N PRO A 72 -8.61 -3.51 -9.56
CA PRO A 72 -7.94 -4.75 -9.16
C PRO A 72 -6.41 -4.66 -9.08
N TRP A 73 -5.78 -3.57 -9.53
CA TRP A 73 -4.32 -3.43 -9.46
C TRP A 73 -3.79 -3.13 -8.07
N HIS A 74 -4.67 -2.80 -7.12
CA HIS A 74 -4.28 -2.48 -5.73
C HIS A 74 -3.98 -3.72 -4.87
N TRP A 75 -4.40 -4.92 -5.30
CA TRP A 75 -4.23 -6.15 -4.51
C TRP A 75 -3.91 -7.37 -5.38
N VAL A 76 -3.59 -8.46 -4.71
CA VAL A 76 -3.51 -9.78 -5.31
C VAL A 76 -4.19 -10.80 -4.39
N THR A 77 -4.89 -11.76 -4.99
CA THR A 77 -5.46 -12.88 -4.25
C THR A 77 -4.52 -14.08 -4.33
N VAL A 78 -4.05 -14.57 -3.18
CA VAL A 78 -3.26 -15.79 -3.06
C VAL A 78 -3.89 -16.64 -1.97
N PRO A 79 -4.71 -17.66 -2.32
CA PRO A 79 -5.35 -18.53 -1.35
C PRO A 79 -4.36 -19.23 -0.41
N ASP A 80 -4.83 -19.64 0.77
CA ASP A 80 -4.01 -20.35 1.73
C ASP A 80 -3.46 -21.64 1.11
N GLY A 81 -2.20 -21.94 1.38
CA GLY A 81 -1.49 -23.11 0.80
C GLY A 81 -1.04 -22.95 -0.66
N GLN A 82 -1.33 -21.80 -1.30
CA GLN A 82 -0.87 -21.47 -2.65
C GLN A 82 0.24 -20.42 -2.63
N THR A 83 0.91 -20.30 -3.78
CA THR A 83 1.84 -19.22 -4.07
C THR A 83 1.29 -18.35 -5.20
N TYR A 84 1.87 -17.17 -5.41
CA TYR A 84 1.47 -16.33 -6.54
C TYR A 84 1.57 -17.08 -7.88
N GLU A 85 2.59 -17.94 -8.05
CA GLU A 85 2.83 -18.69 -9.29
C GLU A 85 1.75 -19.74 -9.57
N THR A 86 1.17 -20.33 -8.53
CA THR A 86 0.17 -21.41 -8.65
C THR A 86 -1.27 -20.89 -8.63
N THR A 87 -1.47 -19.63 -8.23
CA THR A 87 -2.79 -19.00 -8.16
C THR A 87 -3.26 -18.55 -9.55
N PRO A 88 -4.53 -18.77 -9.93
CA PRO A 88 -5.12 -18.19 -11.14
C PRO A 88 -4.99 -16.65 -11.14
N LYS A 89 -4.59 -16.09 -12.27
CA LYS A 89 -4.43 -14.64 -12.40
C LYS A 89 -5.76 -13.97 -12.70
N ASN A 90 -5.92 -12.75 -12.17
CA ASN A 90 -7.03 -11.90 -12.54
C ASN A 90 -6.85 -11.44 -14.00
N PRO A 91 -7.82 -11.65 -14.91
CA PRO A 91 -7.73 -11.19 -16.29
C PRO A 91 -7.52 -9.68 -16.45
N GLU A 92 -7.97 -8.89 -15.47
CA GLU A 92 -7.80 -7.43 -15.44
C GLU A 92 -6.45 -7.00 -14.83
N GLY A 93 -5.63 -7.97 -14.42
CA GLY A 93 -4.36 -7.75 -13.75
C GLY A 93 -4.47 -7.71 -12.23
N ASP A 94 -3.32 -7.65 -11.58
CA ASP A 94 -3.15 -7.53 -10.14
C ASP A 94 -2.01 -6.56 -9.80
N VAL A 95 -1.74 -6.35 -8.51
CA VAL A 95 -0.70 -5.42 -8.04
C VAL A 95 0.70 -5.76 -8.58
N LEU A 96 1.03 -7.04 -8.71
CA LEU A 96 2.36 -7.47 -9.21
C LEU A 96 2.53 -7.20 -10.70
N GLU A 97 1.50 -7.48 -11.50
CA GLU A 97 1.49 -7.18 -12.93
C GLU A 97 1.48 -5.67 -13.19
N ALA A 98 0.74 -4.92 -12.37
CA ALA A 98 0.68 -3.47 -12.45
C ALA A 98 2.03 -2.83 -12.10
N ILE A 99 2.70 -3.25 -11.02
CA ILE A 99 4.05 -2.81 -10.68
C ILE A 99 4.99 -3.04 -11.87
N ALA A 100 5.05 -4.27 -12.40
CA ALA A 100 5.93 -4.60 -13.51
C ALA A 100 5.62 -3.77 -14.79
N ARG A 101 4.36 -3.44 -15.04
CA ARG A 101 3.95 -2.58 -16.15
C ARG A 101 4.45 -1.14 -15.93
N PHE A 102 4.21 -0.57 -14.76
CA PHE A 102 4.59 0.82 -14.49
C PHE A 102 6.10 1.01 -14.34
N GLU A 103 6.85 0.00 -13.88
CA GLU A 103 8.31 0.00 -13.95
C GLU A 103 8.81 0.14 -15.40
N ARG A 104 8.27 -0.66 -16.33
CA ARG A 104 8.65 -0.58 -17.75
C ARG A 104 8.35 0.79 -18.34
N THR A 105 7.13 1.33 -18.08
CA THR A 105 6.75 2.66 -18.59
C THR A 105 7.63 3.77 -18.00
N LEU A 106 7.94 3.70 -16.71
CA LEU A 106 8.80 4.70 -16.06
C LEU A 106 10.23 4.65 -16.56
N ALA A 107 10.76 3.46 -16.85
CA ALA A 107 12.11 3.26 -17.37
C ALA A 107 12.26 3.67 -18.84
N ASP A 108 11.19 3.61 -19.63
CA ASP A 108 11.21 3.97 -21.05
C ASP A 108 11.34 5.49 -21.21
N ARG A 109 12.54 5.93 -21.59
CA ARG A 109 12.84 7.36 -21.82
C ARG A 109 12.12 7.94 -23.04
N ASN A 110 11.64 7.09 -23.96
CA ASN A 110 10.90 7.49 -25.16
C ASN A 110 9.38 7.57 -24.89
N ALA A 111 8.89 7.02 -23.78
CA ALA A 111 7.50 7.15 -23.42
C ALA A 111 7.11 8.61 -23.15
N PRO A 112 5.86 9.02 -23.53
CA PRO A 112 5.37 10.36 -23.26
C PRO A 112 5.55 10.75 -21.78
N ARG A 113 5.95 12.00 -21.54
CA ARG A 113 6.16 12.48 -20.16
C ARG A 113 4.96 12.23 -19.25
N GLN A 114 3.75 12.43 -19.77
CA GLN A 114 2.51 12.21 -18.99
C GLN A 114 2.36 10.75 -18.55
N GLU A 115 2.64 9.79 -19.43
CA GLU A 115 2.59 8.36 -19.09
C GLU A 115 3.63 8.00 -18.03
N ARG A 116 4.84 8.56 -18.13
CA ARG A 116 5.88 8.37 -17.10
C ARG A 116 5.51 8.98 -15.75
N VAL A 117 4.84 10.15 -15.74
CA VAL A 117 4.31 10.76 -14.50
C VAL A 117 3.24 9.86 -13.88
N GLN A 118 2.31 9.36 -14.68
CA GLN A 118 1.28 8.44 -14.19
C GLN A 118 1.91 7.13 -13.68
N ALA A 119 2.89 6.58 -14.41
CA ALA A 119 3.60 5.39 -13.99
C ALA A 119 4.35 5.58 -12.66
N LEU A 120 4.96 6.74 -12.45
CA LEU A 120 5.61 7.08 -11.18
C LEU A 120 4.59 7.16 -10.03
N LYS A 121 3.44 7.82 -10.24
CA LYS A 121 2.37 7.93 -9.25
C LYS A 121 1.81 6.55 -8.89
N TRP A 122 1.46 5.75 -9.89
CA TRP A 122 1.00 4.37 -9.69
C TRP A 122 2.03 3.51 -8.96
N LEU A 123 3.27 3.47 -9.43
CA LEU A 123 4.32 2.65 -8.82
C LEU A 123 4.53 3.01 -7.35
N SER A 124 4.53 4.31 -7.03
CA SER A 124 4.71 4.79 -5.66
C SER A 124 3.59 4.35 -4.73
N HIS A 125 2.36 4.29 -5.23
CA HIS A 125 1.20 3.79 -4.50
C HIS A 125 1.26 2.27 -4.32
N LEU A 126 1.38 1.53 -5.41
CA LEU A 126 1.30 0.06 -5.44
C LEU A 126 2.42 -0.62 -4.62
N VAL A 127 3.60 0.00 -4.54
CA VAL A 127 4.64 -0.49 -3.62
C VAL A 127 4.16 -0.38 -2.17
N GLY A 128 3.45 0.69 -1.81
CA GLY A 128 2.80 0.80 -0.50
C GLY A 128 1.79 -0.33 -0.28
N ASP A 129 0.86 -0.52 -1.22
CA ASP A 129 -0.21 -1.53 -1.18
C ASP A 129 0.34 -2.94 -0.93
N LEU A 130 1.35 -3.31 -1.70
CA LEU A 130 1.93 -4.65 -1.62
C LEU A 130 2.57 -4.94 -0.25
N HIS A 131 2.87 -3.90 0.53
CA HIS A 131 3.40 -4.05 1.89
C HIS A 131 2.31 -4.09 2.98
N GLN A 132 1.04 -3.86 2.63
CA GLN A 132 -0.09 -4.09 3.53
C GLN A 132 -0.50 -5.57 3.44
N PRO A 133 -0.43 -6.34 4.56
CA PRO A 133 -0.61 -7.79 4.51
C PRO A 133 -1.94 -8.25 3.90
N LEU A 134 -3.03 -7.50 4.11
CA LEU A 134 -4.37 -7.87 3.62
C LEU A 134 -4.57 -7.56 2.12
N HIS A 135 -3.65 -6.78 1.49
CA HIS A 135 -3.61 -6.60 0.03
C HIS A 135 -3.06 -7.84 -0.71
N VAL A 136 -2.52 -8.81 0.03
CA VAL A 136 -2.29 -10.17 -0.45
C VAL A 136 -3.37 -11.06 0.17
N GLY A 137 -4.62 -10.89 -0.30
CA GLY A 137 -5.82 -11.48 0.29
C GLY A 137 -5.94 -12.99 0.08
N ARG A 138 -6.80 -13.65 0.89
CA ARG A 138 -7.10 -15.09 0.80
C ARG A 138 -8.09 -15.40 -0.33
N GLY A 139 -8.96 -14.45 -0.69
CA GLY A 139 -9.94 -14.55 -1.74
C GLY A 139 -11.37 -14.89 -1.30
N ASP A 140 -11.56 -15.25 -0.04
CA ASP A 140 -12.86 -15.63 0.54
C ASP A 140 -13.55 -14.51 1.33
N ASP A 141 -12.81 -13.44 1.66
CA ASP A 141 -13.28 -12.33 2.51
C ASP A 141 -12.88 -10.94 1.98
N ARG A 142 -12.45 -10.87 0.72
CA ARG A 142 -11.98 -9.64 0.07
C ARG A 142 -10.87 -8.95 0.86
N GLY A 143 -9.86 -9.73 1.32
CA GLY A 143 -8.76 -9.20 2.12
C GLY A 143 -9.19 -8.64 3.47
N GLY A 144 -10.21 -9.24 4.11
CA GLY A 144 -10.73 -8.80 5.41
C GLY A 144 -11.78 -7.68 5.34
N ASN A 145 -12.21 -7.24 4.14
CA ASN A 145 -13.29 -6.26 4.01
C ASN A 145 -14.64 -6.81 4.51
N GLU A 146 -14.85 -8.12 4.39
CA GLU A 146 -16.07 -8.80 4.87
C GLU A 146 -15.94 -9.27 6.32
N VAL A 147 -14.81 -9.06 6.96
CA VAL A 147 -14.56 -9.41 8.36
C VAL A 147 -14.94 -8.23 9.27
N MET A 148 -16.17 -8.21 9.75
CA MET A 148 -16.67 -7.16 10.64
C MET A 148 -16.07 -7.28 12.04
N VAL A 149 -15.64 -6.14 12.59
CA VAL A 149 -15.05 -5.99 13.91
C VAL A 149 -15.61 -4.74 14.61
N LEU A 150 -15.38 -4.62 15.91
CA LEU A 150 -15.58 -3.38 16.65
C LEU A 150 -14.22 -2.76 16.96
N TRP A 151 -13.99 -1.54 16.51
CA TRP A 151 -12.80 -0.75 16.83
C TRP A 151 -13.14 0.28 17.90
N PHE A 152 -12.66 0.09 19.13
CA PHE A 152 -13.05 0.89 20.29
C PHE A 152 -14.58 1.05 20.42
N SER A 153 -15.31 -0.06 20.24
CA SER A 153 -16.77 -0.16 20.24
C SER A 153 -17.49 0.38 19.00
N GLU A 154 -16.78 1.00 18.04
CA GLU A 154 -17.35 1.48 16.78
C GLU A 154 -17.30 0.40 15.69
N PRO A 155 -18.36 0.19 14.90
CA PRO A 155 -18.34 -0.76 13.80
C PRO A 155 -17.25 -0.43 12.76
N SER A 156 -16.52 -1.47 12.33
CA SER A 156 -15.50 -1.39 11.29
C SER A 156 -15.35 -2.74 10.60
N ASN A 157 -14.47 -2.84 9.63
CA ASN A 157 -13.98 -4.11 9.11
C ASN A 157 -12.46 -4.23 9.32
N LEU A 158 -11.95 -5.46 9.23
CA LEU A 158 -10.56 -5.75 9.48
C LEU A 158 -9.63 -5.02 8.51
N HIS A 159 -10.01 -4.96 7.23
CA HIS A 159 -9.22 -4.28 6.21
C HIS A 159 -8.98 -2.81 6.56
N TRP A 160 -10.06 -2.07 6.88
CA TRP A 160 -9.98 -0.66 7.26
C TRP A 160 -9.20 -0.43 8.56
N VAL A 161 -9.22 -1.39 9.48
CA VAL A 161 -8.37 -1.34 10.69
C VAL A 161 -6.89 -1.30 10.32
N TRP A 162 -6.48 -2.11 9.34
CA TRP A 162 -5.09 -2.17 8.89
C TRP A 162 -4.71 -1.00 7.97
N ASP A 163 -5.61 -0.58 7.09
CA ASP A 163 -5.32 0.53 6.17
C ASP A 163 -5.13 1.86 6.91
N GLY A 164 -5.97 2.13 7.90
CA GLY A 164 -6.01 3.45 8.52
C GLY A 164 -6.00 3.43 10.04
N LYS A 165 -6.93 2.73 10.68
CA LYS A 165 -7.24 2.96 12.10
C LYS A 165 -6.06 2.72 13.05
N ILE A 166 -5.20 1.74 12.79
CA ILE A 166 -3.98 1.50 13.59
C ILE A 166 -3.03 2.69 13.45
N ILE A 167 -2.83 3.21 12.23
CA ILE A 167 -1.93 4.35 11.98
C ILE A 167 -2.52 5.62 12.56
N GLU A 168 -3.80 5.89 12.31
CA GLU A 168 -4.52 7.07 12.78
C GLU A 168 -4.57 7.16 14.32
N SER A 169 -4.57 6.00 15.02
CA SER A 169 -4.52 5.97 16.49
C SER A 169 -3.23 6.53 17.08
N THR A 170 -2.19 6.75 16.27
CA THR A 170 -0.95 7.41 16.73
C THR A 170 -1.06 8.93 16.79
N GLU A 171 -2.08 9.51 16.12
CA GLU A 171 -2.28 10.95 15.98
C GLU A 171 -1.08 11.69 15.35
N LEU A 172 -0.15 10.95 14.72
CA LEU A 172 1.01 11.54 14.05
C LEU A 172 0.64 12.00 12.63
N SER A 173 1.14 13.16 12.24
CA SER A 173 1.18 13.53 10.82
C SER A 173 2.05 12.54 10.05
N PHE A 174 1.85 12.43 8.73
CA PHE A 174 2.69 11.53 7.91
C PHE A 174 4.18 11.86 7.97
N SER A 175 4.54 13.12 8.18
CA SER A 175 5.94 13.55 8.28
C SER A 175 6.58 13.18 9.63
N GLU A 176 5.83 13.24 10.71
CA GLU A 176 6.25 12.77 12.02
C GLU A 176 6.36 11.25 12.04
N LEU A 177 5.36 10.55 11.47
CA LEU A 177 5.37 9.10 11.31
C LEU A 177 6.60 8.66 10.50
N ALA A 178 6.86 9.26 9.34
CA ALA A 178 8.05 8.98 8.55
C ALA A 178 9.35 9.24 9.32
N GLY A 179 9.39 10.32 10.13
CA GLY A 179 10.52 10.62 11.00
C GLY A 179 10.76 9.57 12.09
N LEU A 180 9.67 9.10 12.71
CA LEU A 180 9.71 8.04 13.71
C LEU A 180 10.19 6.70 13.11
N LEU A 181 9.73 6.35 11.91
CA LEU A 181 9.98 5.06 11.29
C LEU A 181 11.35 4.94 10.62
N ASP A 182 11.92 6.04 10.13
CA ASP A 182 13.09 6.05 9.24
C ASP A 182 14.41 5.80 10.00
N HIS A 183 14.57 4.57 10.49
CA HIS A 183 15.75 4.13 11.25
C HIS A 183 16.41 2.86 10.67
N ALA A 184 16.14 2.53 9.40
CA ALA A 184 16.74 1.36 8.75
C ALA A 184 18.28 1.47 8.71
N THR A 185 18.97 0.44 9.18
CA THR A 185 20.44 0.38 9.08
C THR A 185 20.87 0.25 7.61
N PRO A 186 22.13 0.61 7.28
CA PRO A 186 22.65 0.39 5.93
C PRO A 186 22.54 -1.07 5.45
N GLU A 187 22.69 -2.03 6.38
CA GLU A 187 22.55 -3.45 6.09
C GLU A 187 21.11 -3.82 5.76
N GLN A 188 20.14 -3.39 6.58
CA GLN A 188 18.72 -3.60 6.32
C GLN A 188 18.29 -2.99 4.98
N ARG A 189 18.78 -1.78 4.65
CA ARG A 189 18.48 -1.16 3.35
C ARG A 189 18.98 -2.00 2.19
N ARG A 190 20.23 -2.48 2.25
CA ARG A 190 20.78 -3.35 1.19
C ARG A 190 19.99 -4.65 1.05
N ASP A 191 19.68 -5.29 2.19
CA ASP A 191 18.92 -6.54 2.22
C ASP A 191 17.52 -6.35 1.60
N TRP A 192 16.77 -5.34 2.06
CA TRP A 192 15.41 -5.10 1.54
C TRP A 192 15.39 -4.70 0.07
N GLN A 193 16.38 -3.97 -0.40
CA GLN A 193 16.48 -3.55 -1.81
C GLN A 193 17.03 -4.66 -2.73
N SER A 194 17.52 -5.78 -2.19
CA SER A 194 17.94 -6.93 -2.98
C SER A 194 16.80 -7.85 -3.41
N SER A 195 15.61 -7.70 -2.81
CA SER A 195 14.40 -8.47 -3.09
C SER A 195 13.45 -7.72 -4.03
N GLY A 196 12.55 -8.46 -4.70
CA GLY A 196 11.60 -7.88 -5.66
C GLY A 196 10.13 -8.02 -5.23
N PRO A 197 9.19 -7.51 -6.04
CA PRO A 197 7.77 -7.47 -5.71
C PRO A 197 7.17 -8.84 -5.34
N ARG A 198 7.63 -9.94 -5.94
CA ARG A 198 7.17 -11.30 -5.58
C ARG A 198 7.57 -11.72 -4.17
N ASP A 199 8.77 -11.31 -3.74
CA ASP A 199 9.23 -11.57 -2.37
C ASP A 199 8.44 -10.73 -1.37
N TRP A 200 8.14 -9.47 -1.71
CA TRP A 200 7.34 -8.58 -0.88
C TRP A 200 5.90 -9.07 -0.71
N ALA A 201 5.30 -9.63 -1.79
CA ALA A 201 4.00 -10.28 -1.73
C ALA A 201 4.03 -11.51 -0.80
N ARG A 202 5.07 -12.35 -0.91
CA ARG A 202 5.26 -13.52 -0.04
C ARG A 202 5.40 -13.13 1.42
N GLU A 203 6.16 -12.07 1.71
CA GLU A 203 6.26 -11.53 3.08
C GLU A 203 4.90 -11.05 3.61
N SER A 204 4.11 -10.33 2.80
CA SER A 204 2.77 -9.88 3.17
C SER A 204 1.84 -11.07 3.41
N GLN A 205 1.89 -12.10 2.55
CA GLN A 205 1.14 -13.35 2.73
C GLN A 205 1.48 -14.05 4.05
N GLN A 206 2.77 -14.11 4.41
CA GLN A 206 3.22 -14.73 5.67
C GLN A 206 2.76 -13.96 6.92
N LEU A 207 2.60 -12.65 6.81
CA LEU A 207 2.14 -11.80 7.91
C LEU A 207 0.61 -11.78 8.05
N ARG A 208 -0.10 -12.12 6.98
CA ARG A 208 -1.56 -12.03 6.88
C ARG A 208 -2.29 -12.78 7.99
N ASP A 209 -1.83 -13.97 8.36
CA ASP A 209 -2.50 -14.80 9.36
C ASP A 209 -2.56 -14.14 10.74
N ALA A 210 -1.53 -13.38 11.09
CA ALA A 210 -1.52 -12.63 12.34
C ALA A 210 -2.62 -11.56 12.37
N CYS A 211 -2.96 -10.94 11.23
CA CYS A 211 -4.02 -9.93 11.15
C CYS A 211 -5.38 -10.46 11.62
N TYR A 212 -5.63 -11.77 11.44
CA TYR A 212 -6.88 -12.43 11.80
C TYR A 212 -6.93 -12.96 13.25
N GLN A 213 -5.98 -12.65 14.09
CA GLN A 213 -6.01 -12.98 15.53
C GLN A 213 -6.92 -11.98 16.26
N LEU A 214 -8.24 -12.13 16.06
CA LEU A 214 -9.25 -11.12 16.40
C LEU A 214 -9.91 -11.35 17.79
N GLY A 215 -9.66 -12.49 18.43
CA GLY A 215 -10.34 -12.86 19.68
C GLY A 215 -11.87 -12.77 19.54
N ASP A 216 -12.51 -11.93 20.36
CA ASP A 216 -13.96 -11.68 20.32
C ASP A 216 -14.38 -10.59 19.29
N ARG A 217 -13.47 -10.21 18.42
CA ARG A 217 -13.60 -9.14 17.40
C ARG A 217 -13.82 -7.73 17.96
N LYS A 218 -13.51 -7.51 19.24
CA LYS A 218 -13.49 -6.18 19.87
C LYS A 218 -12.05 -5.68 19.95
N LEU A 219 -11.64 -4.97 18.92
CA LEU A 219 -10.27 -4.51 18.75
C LEU A 219 -10.06 -3.16 19.43
N SER A 220 -8.94 -3.03 20.16
CA SER A 220 -8.58 -1.82 20.88
C SER A 220 -7.07 -1.77 21.13
N PHE A 221 -6.63 -1.12 22.18
CA PHE A 221 -5.20 -0.96 22.53
C PHE A 221 -4.39 -2.25 22.48
N ARG A 222 -4.97 -3.40 22.87
CA ARG A 222 -4.25 -4.69 22.81
C ARG A 222 -3.92 -5.07 21.37
N TYR A 223 -4.87 -4.93 20.47
CA TYR A 223 -4.66 -5.23 19.05
C TYR A 223 -3.64 -4.28 18.43
N ILE A 224 -3.71 -2.98 18.76
CA ILE A 224 -2.69 -2.01 18.35
C ILE A 224 -1.30 -2.44 18.85
N HIS A 225 -1.16 -2.73 20.14
CA HIS A 225 0.11 -3.14 20.74
C HIS A 225 0.73 -4.36 20.02
N ASP A 226 -0.09 -5.36 19.71
CA ASP A 226 0.37 -6.61 19.10
C ASP A 226 0.77 -6.44 17.63
N HIS A 227 0.13 -5.51 16.90
CA HIS A 227 0.31 -5.35 15.45
C HIS A 227 1.09 -4.10 15.03
N TRP A 228 1.22 -3.09 15.87
CA TRP A 228 1.96 -1.87 15.57
C TRP A 228 3.40 -2.13 15.11
N PRO A 229 4.19 -3.04 15.72
CA PRO A 229 5.53 -3.36 15.22
C PRO A 229 5.55 -3.88 13.78
N THR A 230 4.52 -4.63 13.36
CA THR A 230 4.37 -5.11 11.99
C THR A 230 4.04 -3.95 11.04
N VAL A 231 3.11 -3.08 11.40
CA VAL A 231 2.75 -1.88 10.61
C VAL A 231 3.98 -0.99 10.41
N GLN A 232 4.71 -0.68 11.48
CA GLN A 232 5.94 0.12 11.41
C GLN A 232 6.95 -0.48 10.45
N ARG A 233 7.23 -1.77 10.60
CA ARG A 233 8.19 -2.48 9.75
C ARG A 233 7.77 -2.47 8.28
N ARG A 234 6.49 -2.71 7.97
CA ARG A 234 6.00 -2.78 6.59
C ARG A 234 6.01 -1.40 5.92
N LEU A 235 5.65 -0.34 6.62
CA LEU A 235 5.75 1.03 6.12
C LEU A 235 7.21 1.43 5.82
N LEU A 236 8.14 1.11 6.74
CA LEU A 236 9.56 1.38 6.54
C LEU A 236 10.14 0.58 5.37
N GLN A 237 9.83 -0.71 5.28
CA GLN A 237 10.24 -1.55 4.15
C GLN A 237 9.71 -1.01 2.82
N ALA A 238 8.43 -0.62 2.77
CA ALA A 238 7.83 -0.03 1.57
C ALA A 238 8.58 1.22 1.11
N GLY A 239 8.87 2.15 2.02
CA GLY A 239 9.59 3.38 1.68
C GLY A 239 11.02 3.13 1.19
N VAL A 240 11.77 2.26 1.88
CA VAL A 240 13.15 1.89 1.49
C VAL A 240 13.18 1.16 0.15
N ARG A 241 12.23 0.26 -0.09
CA ARG A 241 12.12 -0.50 -1.35
C ARG A 241 11.67 0.38 -2.51
N LEU A 242 10.71 1.27 -2.30
CA LEU A 242 10.32 2.28 -3.28
C LEU A 242 11.52 3.13 -3.71
N ALA A 243 12.33 3.60 -2.76
CA ALA A 243 13.55 4.31 -3.08
C ALA A 243 14.53 3.47 -3.90
N GLY A 244 14.70 2.19 -3.55
CA GLY A 244 15.53 1.26 -4.32
C GLY A 244 15.09 1.13 -5.77
N GLU A 245 13.78 0.94 -6.00
CA GLU A 245 13.21 0.87 -7.34
C GLU A 245 13.39 2.18 -8.13
N LEU A 246 13.10 3.32 -7.52
CA LEU A 246 13.29 4.61 -8.17
C LEU A 246 14.77 4.91 -8.46
N ASN A 247 15.68 4.53 -7.59
CA ASN A 247 17.12 4.64 -7.82
C ASN A 247 17.58 3.75 -9.00
N ARG A 248 17.04 2.53 -9.09
CA ARG A 248 17.32 1.61 -10.20
C ARG A 248 16.78 2.12 -11.54
N LEU A 249 15.54 2.62 -11.57
CA LEU A 249 14.84 3.02 -12.78
C LEU A 249 15.29 4.41 -13.29
N LEU A 250 15.58 5.33 -12.39
CA LEU A 250 15.84 6.74 -12.70
C LEU A 250 17.26 7.21 -12.36
N GLY A 251 17.97 6.45 -11.53
CA GLY A 251 19.32 6.81 -11.07
C GLY A 251 20.46 6.31 -11.97
N THR A 252 20.19 5.44 -12.96
CA THR A 252 21.20 4.95 -13.92
C THR A 252 21.44 5.94 -15.07
N PRO A 253 22.62 5.92 -15.74
CA PRO A 253 22.96 6.80 -16.87
C PRO A 253 22.03 6.69 -18.06
#